data_6588fcc7cfbda0b86fa47afe7001618c
#
_entry.id   6588fcc7cfbda0b86fa47afe7001618c
#
_cell.length_a   1.000
_cell.length_b   1.000
_cell.length_c   1.000
_cell.angle_alpha   90.00
_cell.angle_beta   90.00
_cell.angle_gamma   90.00
#
_symmetry.space_group_name_H-M   'P 1'
#
loop_
_entity.id
_entity.type
_entity.pdbx_description
1 polymer ?
#
loop_
_entity_poly.entity_id
_entity_poly.type
_entity_poly.pdbx_seq_one_letter_code
_entity_poly.pdbx_strand_id
1 'polypeptide(L)'
;QRIVLDSCVVIDIIEKPKVASRLKSNLRGKPVSIVLCDVVLDEVRHVRGLAASVIVQKITRLLGKKVQLTAVTAKHQEDARQLTEQFQICHNGDNKILSLCKAQNFILVTFDKMLLKASQFVGIAVFSPFTAGGI
;
A
#
# COMPACT_ATOMS: atom_id res chain seq x y z
N GLN A 1 6.62 1.02 13.07
CA GLN A 1 5.45 1.32 12.22
C GLN A 1 5.47 0.48 10.95
N ARG A 2 4.30 0.19 10.44
CA ARG A 2 4.13 -0.62 9.23
C ARG A 2 3.43 0.20 8.16
N ILE A 3 3.97 0.12 6.94
CA ILE A 3 3.51 0.89 5.79
C ILE A 3 2.97 -0.06 4.75
N VAL A 4 1.72 0.09 4.36
CA VAL A 4 1.11 -0.65 3.25
C VAL A 4 1.31 0.14 1.97
N LEU A 5 1.81 -0.51 0.94
CA LEU A 5 1.95 0.07 -0.39
C LEU A 5 0.76 -0.33 -1.26
N ASP A 6 0.14 0.64 -1.89
CA ASP A 6 -0.87 0.40 -2.92
C ASP A 6 -0.23 -0.19 -4.18
N SER A 7 -0.99 -0.89 -5.00
CA SER A 7 -0.49 -1.54 -6.22
C SER A 7 0.15 -0.57 -7.19
N CYS A 8 -0.42 0.61 -7.40
CA CYS A 8 0.16 1.65 -8.25
C CYS A 8 1.54 2.06 -7.77
N VAL A 9 1.72 2.19 -6.45
CA VAL A 9 3.01 2.55 -5.85
C VAL A 9 4.01 1.43 -6.06
N VAL A 10 3.62 0.17 -5.86
CA VAL A 10 4.49 -0.99 -6.09
C VAL A 10 4.99 -1.02 -7.53
N ILE A 11 4.09 -0.85 -8.49
CA ILE A 11 4.44 -0.81 -9.91
C ILE A 11 5.42 0.35 -10.19
N ASP A 12 5.14 1.53 -9.69
CA ASP A 12 5.99 2.70 -9.90
C ASP A 12 7.37 2.55 -9.26
N ILE A 13 7.46 1.96 -8.07
CA ILE A 13 8.76 1.67 -7.45
C ILE A 13 9.60 0.76 -8.36
N ILE A 14 8.98 -0.27 -8.92
CA ILE A 14 9.67 -1.24 -9.78
C ILE A 14 10.06 -0.61 -11.12
N GLU A 15 9.20 0.21 -11.71
CA GLU A 15 9.37 0.72 -13.07
C GLU A 15 10.00 2.11 -13.15
N LYS A 16 9.91 2.92 -12.09
CA LYS A 16 10.36 4.31 -12.08
C LYS A 16 11.44 4.52 -11.02
N PRO A 17 12.71 4.57 -11.41
CA PRO A 17 13.82 4.74 -10.45
C PRO A 17 13.69 5.97 -9.56
N LYS A 18 13.10 7.06 -10.07
CA LYS A 18 12.91 8.30 -9.28
C LYS A 18 11.92 8.07 -8.14
N VAL A 19 10.86 7.31 -8.35
CA VAL A 19 9.88 7.00 -7.30
C VAL A 19 10.52 6.12 -6.22
N ALA A 20 11.21 5.07 -6.63
CA ALA A 20 11.93 4.19 -5.72
C ALA A 20 12.94 4.96 -4.87
N SER A 21 13.77 5.76 -5.52
CA SER A 21 14.82 6.56 -4.88
C SER A 21 14.23 7.57 -3.89
N ARG A 22 13.16 8.25 -4.27
CA ARG A 22 12.50 9.24 -3.43
C ARG A 22 11.88 8.61 -2.19
N LEU A 23 11.17 7.51 -2.36
CA LEU A 23 10.56 6.81 -1.23
C LEU A 23 11.63 6.21 -0.31
N LYS A 24 12.66 5.60 -0.88
CA LYS A 24 13.79 5.11 -0.09
C LYS A 24 14.41 6.21 0.75
N SER A 25 14.66 7.37 0.14
CA SER A 25 15.22 8.53 0.83
C SER A 25 14.31 9.01 1.96
N ASN A 26 13.01 9.11 1.69
CA ASN A 26 12.04 9.55 2.69
C ASN A 26 11.91 8.60 3.88
N LEU A 27 12.17 7.32 3.69
CA LEU A 27 12.09 6.32 4.75
C LEU A 27 13.44 6.04 5.44
N ARG A 28 14.51 6.65 4.98
CA ARG A 28 15.85 6.43 5.54
C ARG A 28 15.88 6.80 7.02
N GLY A 29 16.47 5.91 7.82
CA GLY A 29 16.61 6.13 9.26
C GLY A 29 15.33 5.97 10.08
N LYS A 30 14.22 5.65 9.44
CA LYS A 30 12.95 5.45 10.13
C LYS A 30 12.75 3.96 10.47
N PRO A 31 12.26 3.64 11.68
CA PRO A 31 12.02 2.25 12.08
C PRO A 31 10.68 1.75 11.51
N VAL A 32 10.62 1.60 10.19
CA VAL A 32 9.41 1.16 9.48
C VAL A 32 9.68 -0.14 8.72
N SER A 33 8.65 -0.96 8.58
CA SER A 33 8.64 -2.12 7.68
C SER A 33 7.55 -1.96 6.64
N ILE A 34 7.75 -2.61 5.50
CA ILE A 34 6.82 -2.55 4.37
C ILE A 34 5.88 -3.74 4.46
N VAL A 35 4.59 -3.49 4.27
CA VAL A 35 3.56 -4.52 4.21
C VAL A 35 3.03 -4.60 2.78
N LEU A 36 3.09 -5.79 2.20
CA LEU A 36 2.46 -6.11 0.92
C LEU A 36 1.31 -7.08 1.20
N CYS A 37 0.09 -6.66 0.92
CA CYS A 37 -1.05 -7.54 1.09
C CYS A 37 -1.31 -8.37 -0.16
N ASP A 38 -2.00 -9.49 -0.01
CA ASP A 38 -2.33 -10.43 -1.08
C ASP A 38 -3.09 -9.76 -2.23
N VAL A 39 -4.00 -8.84 -1.92
CA VAL A 39 -4.77 -8.09 -2.92
C VAL A 39 -3.83 -7.28 -3.83
N VAL A 40 -2.83 -6.62 -3.26
CA VAL A 40 -1.84 -5.84 -4.03
C VAL A 40 -0.97 -6.77 -4.88
N LEU A 41 -0.49 -7.87 -4.30
CA LEU A 41 0.33 -8.84 -5.02
C LEU A 41 -0.42 -9.45 -6.20
N ASP A 42 -1.68 -9.82 -6.01
CA ASP A 42 -2.53 -10.37 -7.07
C ASP A 42 -2.75 -9.35 -8.20
N GLU A 43 -3.00 -8.11 -7.85
CA GLU A 43 -3.22 -7.05 -8.85
C GLU A 43 -1.95 -6.79 -9.67
N VAL A 44 -0.80 -6.68 -9.02
CA VAL A 44 0.49 -6.47 -9.70
C VAL A 44 0.83 -7.67 -10.58
N ARG A 45 0.59 -8.89 -10.10
CA ARG A 45 0.78 -10.11 -10.91
C ARG A 45 -0.12 -10.09 -12.14
N HIS A 46 -1.39 -9.72 -11.98
CA HIS A 46 -2.35 -9.66 -13.09
C HIS A 46 -1.96 -8.61 -14.13
N VAL A 47 -1.55 -7.41 -13.69
CA VAL A 47 -1.26 -6.28 -14.56
C VAL A 47 0.12 -6.39 -15.20
N ARG A 48 1.12 -6.92 -14.49
CA ARG A 48 2.52 -6.95 -14.94
C ARG A 48 3.13 -8.34 -15.09
N GLY A 49 2.41 -9.39 -14.74
CA GLY A 49 2.90 -10.76 -14.85
C GLY A 49 4.06 -11.09 -13.90
N LEU A 50 4.23 -10.34 -12.82
CA LEU A 50 5.30 -10.56 -11.86
C LEU A 50 4.84 -11.49 -10.74
N ALA A 51 5.63 -12.54 -10.45
CA ALA A 51 5.37 -13.43 -9.33
C ALA A 51 5.57 -12.71 -8.00
N ALA A 52 4.85 -13.13 -6.97
CA ALA A 52 4.92 -12.52 -5.64
C ALA A 52 6.36 -12.47 -5.09
N SER A 53 7.12 -13.56 -5.25
CA SER A 53 8.51 -13.64 -4.79
C SER A 53 9.40 -12.59 -5.46
N VAL A 54 9.18 -12.34 -6.75
CA VAL A 54 9.93 -11.33 -7.52
C VAL A 54 9.58 -9.93 -7.03
N ILE A 55 8.30 -9.67 -6.80
CA ILE A 55 7.83 -8.38 -6.27
C ILE A 55 8.48 -8.10 -4.92
N VAL A 56 8.43 -9.06 -4.00
CA VAL A 56 9.01 -8.94 -2.66
C VAL A 56 10.51 -8.65 -2.73
N GLN A 57 11.26 -9.38 -3.56
CA GLN A 57 12.70 -9.16 -3.73
C GLN A 57 13.01 -7.76 -4.26
N LYS A 58 12.27 -7.32 -5.27
CA LYS A 58 12.50 -6.00 -5.87
C LYS A 58 12.19 -4.88 -4.87
N ILE A 59 11.07 -4.96 -4.16
CA ILE A 59 10.70 -3.94 -3.17
C ILE A 59 11.70 -3.91 -2.02
N THR A 60 12.09 -5.06 -1.49
CA THR A 60 13.10 -5.15 -0.43
C THR A 60 14.40 -4.47 -0.85
N ARG A 61 14.88 -4.77 -2.06
CA ARG A 61 16.13 -4.23 -2.58
C ARG A 61 16.03 -2.73 -2.83
N LEU A 62 14.94 -2.29 -3.48
CA LEU A 62 14.78 -0.89 -3.90
C LEU A 62 14.53 0.06 -2.74
N LEU A 63 13.86 -0.39 -1.69
CA LEU A 63 13.55 0.45 -0.52
C LEU A 63 14.53 0.24 0.65
N GLY A 64 15.26 -0.88 0.66
CA GLY A 64 16.17 -1.19 1.75
C GLY A 64 15.46 -1.41 3.09
N LYS A 65 14.22 -1.88 3.05
CA LYS A 65 13.39 -2.13 4.24
C LYS A 65 12.89 -3.56 4.24
N LYS A 66 12.62 -4.09 5.44
CA LYS A 66 12.01 -5.41 5.60
C LYS A 66 10.61 -5.41 5.01
N VAL A 67 10.29 -6.44 4.24
CA VAL A 67 8.96 -6.63 3.65
C VAL A 67 8.24 -7.77 4.38
N GLN A 68 7.00 -7.51 4.75
CA GLN A 68 6.13 -8.46 5.41
C GLN A 68 4.90 -8.70 4.53
N LEU A 69 4.49 -9.96 4.40
CA LEU A 69 3.29 -10.32 3.67
C LEU A 69 2.11 -10.43 4.62
N THR A 70 0.96 -9.90 4.21
CA THR A 70 -0.26 -9.93 5.02
C THR A 70 -1.45 -10.26 4.11
N ALA A 71 -2.29 -11.17 4.55
CA ALA A 71 -3.53 -11.50 3.85
C ALA A 71 -4.69 -10.65 4.36
N VAL A 72 -5.59 -10.28 3.45
CA VAL A 72 -6.87 -9.67 3.81
C VAL A 72 -7.80 -10.75 4.33
N THR A 73 -8.23 -10.64 5.58
CA THR A 73 -9.12 -11.60 6.21
C THR A 73 -10.57 -11.42 5.77
N ALA A 74 -11.43 -12.39 6.09
CA ALA A 74 -12.87 -12.30 5.84
C ALA A 74 -13.50 -11.08 6.50
N LYS A 75 -13.04 -10.70 7.70
CA LYS A 75 -13.49 -9.49 8.38
C LYS A 75 -13.12 -8.23 7.61
N HIS A 76 -11.90 -8.16 7.09
CA HIS A 76 -11.46 -7.02 6.26
C HIS A 76 -12.29 -6.91 4.99
N GLN A 77 -12.69 -8.03 4.40
CA GLN A 77 -13.53 -8.04 3.20
C GLN A 77 -14.94 -7.52 3.50
N GLU A 78 -15.51 -7.90 4.64
CA GLU A 78 -16.82 -7.38 5.06
C GLU A 78 -16.76 -5.89 5.36
N ASP A 79 -15.75 -5.42 6.07
CA ASP A 79 -15.53 -4.01 6.34
C ASP A 79 -15.33 -3.22 5.04
N ALA A 80 -14.63 -3.81 4.06
CA ALA A 80 -14.43 -3.21 2.74
C ALA A 80 -15.74 -3.05 1.99
N ARG A 81 -16.64 -4.03 2.10
CA ARG A 81 -17.98 -3.95 1.50
C ARG A 81 -18.78 -2.78 2.08
N GLN A 82 -18.73 -2.61 3.39
CA GLN A 82 -19.38 -1.49 4.06
C GLN A 82 -18.79 -0.14 3.62
N LEU A 83 -17.47 -0.05 3.47
CA LEU A 83 -16.82 1.15 2.96
C LEU A 83 -17.24 1.47 1.52
N THR A 84 -17.39 0.45 0.68
CA THR A 84 -17.88 0.62 -0.70
C THR A 84 -19.29 1.20 -0.71
N GLU A 85 -20.18 0.69 0.13
CA GLU A 85 -21.56 1.19 0.25
C GLU A 85 -21.59 2.63 0.74
N GLN A 86 -20.69 2.98 1.68
CA GLN A 86 -20.66 4.30 2.30
C GLN A 86 -20.08 5.37 1.39
N PHE A 87 -19.00 5.08 0.66
CA PHE A 87 -18.28 6.08 -0.13
C PHE A 87 -18.48 5.98 -1.63
N GLN A 88 -18.75 4.80 -2.17
CA GLN A 88 -19.03 4.51 -3.60
C GLN A 88 -17.92 4.96 -4.57
N ILE A 89 -16.70 5.19 -4.08
CA ILE A 89 -15.63 5.85 -4.85
C ILE A 89 -14.40 4.98 -5.05
N CYS A 90 -14.24 3.91 -4.29
CA CYS A 90 -13.05 3.06 -4.36
C CYS A 90 -13.35 1.77 -5.09
N HIS A 91 -12.36 1.26 -5.81
CA HIS A 91 -12.41 -0.08 -6.35
C HIS A 91 -12.43 -1.10 -5.21
N ASN A 92 -12.94 -2.29 -5.48
CA ASN A 92 -13.08 -3.33 -4.48
C ASN A 92 -11.74 -3.66 -3.77
N GLY A 93 -10.63 -3.69 -4.54
CA GLY A 93 -9.29 -3.90 -3.98
C GLY A 93 -8.85 -2.78 -3.05
N ASP A 94 -9.13 -1.53 -3.41
CA ASP A 94 -8.78 -0.35 -2.61
C ASP A 94 -9.50 -0.34 -1.28
N ASN A 95 -10.77 -0.74 -1.26
CA ASN A 95 -11.54 -0.83 -0.02
C ASN A 95 -11.00 -1.90 0.92
N LYS A 96 -10.52 -3.01 0.38
CA LYS A 96 -9.86 -4.06 1.17
C LYS A 96 -8.56 -3.56 1.81
N ILE A 97 -7.79 -2.76 1.06
CA ILE A 97 -6.56 -2.13 1.57
C ILE A 97 -6.90 -1.14 2.69
N LEU A 98 -7.91 -0.30 2.51
CA LEU A 98 -8.37 0.64 3.55
C LEU A 98 -8.81 -0.09 4.81
N SER A 99 -9.58 -1.14 4.67
CA SER A 99 -10.06 -1.94 5.79
C SER A 99 -8.90 -2.57 6.57
N LEU A 100 -7.91 -3.12 5.85
CA LEU A 100 -6.72 -3.68 6.47
C LEU A 100 -5.95 -2.62 7.27
N CYS A 101 -5.72 -1.46 6.67
CA CYS A 101 -4.99 -0.37 7.33
C CYS A 101 -5.70 0.12 8.57
N LYS A 102 -7.02 0.26 8.50
CA LYS A 102 -7.83 0.69 9.64
C LYS A 102 -7.80 -0.33 10.77
N ALA A 103 -7.98 -1.61 10.45
CA ALA A 103 -8.02 -2.68 11.45
C ALA A 103 -6.68 -2.87 12.16
N GLN A 104 -5.57 -2.72 11.44
CA GLN A 104 -4.22 -2.97 11.95
C GLN A 104 -3.46 -1.69 12.31
N ASN A 105 -4.07 -0.53 12.12
CA ASN A 105 -3.43 0.76 12.32
C ASN A 105 -2.15 0.92 11.48
N PHE A 106 -2.20 0.48 10.24
CA PHE A 106 -1.11 0.64 9.28
C PHE A 106 -1.18 1.99 8.59
N ILE A 107 -0.03 2.50 8.17
CA ILE A 107 0.08 3.69 7.34
C ILE A 107 -0.06 3.27 5.88
N LEU A 108 -0.83 4.02 5.08
CA LEU A 108 -0.99 3.75 3.67
C LEU A 108 -0.14 4.70 2.84
N VAL A 109 0.53 4.18 1.81
CA VAL A 109 1.24 4.98 0.81
C VAL A 109 0.60 4.72 -0.56
N THR A 110 0.08 5.77 -1.18
CA THR A 110 -0.61 5.70 -2.46
C THR A 110 -0.45 6.99 -3.26
N PHE A 111 -0.58 6.91 -4.59
CA PHE A 111 -0.71 8.08 -5.46
C PHE A 111 -2.17 8.42 -5.80
N ASP A 112 -3.10 7.50 -5.53
CA ASP A 112 -4.51 7.67 -5.90
C ASP A 112 -5.17 8.75 -5.03
N LYS A 113 -5.60 9.84 -5.65
CA LYS A 113 -6.21 10.97 -4.95
C LYS A 113 -7.53 10.60 -4.27
N MET A 114 -8.31 9.72 -4.88
CA MET A 114 -9.56 9.24 -4.29
C MET A 114 -9.29 8.40 -3.05
N LEU A 115 -8.29 7.54 -3.12
CA LEU A 115 -7.88 6.71 -2.00
C LEU A 115 -7.28 7.55 -0.87
N LEU A 116 -6.48 8.57 -1.19
CA LEU A 116 -5.98 9.55 -0.21
C LEU A 116 -7.14 10.21 0.54
N LYS A 117 -8.14 10.67 -0.18
CA LYS A 117 -9.31 11.34 0.38
C LYS A 117 -10.13 10.42 1.27
N ALA A 118 -10.41 9.22 0.79
CA ALA A 118 -11.15 8.21 1.56
C ALA A 118 -10.40 7.80 2.82
N SER A 119 -9.08 7.66 2.74
CA SER A 119 -8.22 7.32 3.88
C SER A 119 -8.27 8.39 4.97
N GLN A 120 -8.18 9.65 4.59
CA GLN A 120 -8.29 10.77 5.52
C GLN A 120 -9.66 10.79 6.20
N PHE A 121 -10.70 10.53 5.45
CA PHE A 121 -12.07 10.52 5.98
C PHE A 121 -12.28 9.43 7.03
N VAL A 122 -11.70 8.25 6.85
CA VAL A 122 -11.83 7.14 7.81
C VAL A 122 -10.75 7.16 8.90
N GLY A 123 -9.88 8.17 8.93
CA GLY A 123 -8.88 8.34 9.99
C GLY A 123 -7.64 7.48 9.84
N ILE A 124 -7.29 7.09 8.62
CA ILE A 124 -6.06 6.36 8.33
C ILE A 124 -4.95 7.36 7.98
N ALA A 125 -3.76 7.18 8.55
CA ALA A 125 -2.59 7.94 8.16
C ALA A 125 -2.19 7.54 6.73
N VAL A 126 -2.13 8.52 5.82
CA VAL A 126 -1.89 8.28 4.40
C VAL A 126 -0.90 9.30 3.85
N PHE A 127 0.02 8.81 3.01
CA PHE A 127 1.04 9.63 2.36
C PHE A 127 1.18 9.20 0.90
N SER A 128 1.69 10.12 0.06
CA SER A 128 2.24 9.72 -1.23
C SER A 128 3.72 9.32 -1.04
N PRO A 129 4.34 8.65 -2.01
CA PRO A 129 5.79 8.41 -1.96
C PRO A 129 6.61 9.68 -1.78
N PHE A 130 6.13 10.82 -2.26
CA PHE A 130 6.84 12.10 -2.16
C PHE A 130 6.63 12.82 -0.83
N THR A 131 5.55 12.50 -0.10
CA THR A 131 5.25 13.08 1.21
C THR A 131 5.56 12.14 2.37
N ALA A 132 6.04 10.94 2.09
CA ALA A 132 6.33 9.90 3.09
C ALA A 132 7.41 10.31 4.10
N GLY A 133 8.16 11.38 3.82
CA GLY A 133 9.08 11.97 4.79
C GLY A 133 8.42 12.43 6.09
N GLY A 134 7.10 12.63 6.07
CA GLY A 134 6.32 12.98 7.25
C GLY A 134 5.96 11.82 8.18
N ILE A 135 6.32 10.60 7.80
CA ILE A 135 6.06 9.42 8.63
C ILE A 135 6.88 9.44 9.92
#